data_5c9623c58b353eed049c7f7e001ce64d
#
_entry.id   5c9623c58b353eed049c7f7e001ce64d
#
_cell.length_a   1.000
_cell.length_b   1.000
_cell.length_c   1.000
_cell.angle_alpha   90.00
_cell.angle_beta   90.00
_cell.angle_gamma   90.00
#
_symmetry.space_group_name_H-M   'P 1'
#
loop_
_entity.id
_entity.type
_entity.pdbx_description
1 polymer ?
#
loop_
_entity_poly.entity_id
_entity_poly.type
_entity_poly.pdbx_seq_one_letter_code
_entity_poly.pdbx_strand_id
1 'polypeptide(L)'
;MKKVSKLACKAQAIFSMKFLLTLAFSLFLTACSSTPKSEQSLSDPKDPLESINRPFWTFTWDYADKYVFKPASEGYVEYMPTNLRAGVHNMALNLNEPSTIINHLLQAKFTDAAKSTGRFVLNSTIGIFGFFDPASDFGWNRQQEEFGEVLGSYGVGDGPYLVVPALGPSSVREEVGDYVDRYYWPLAIIEFWPNIVRSAVLGLEARAALADQEAILKDSIDPYEFVKNAYFQNMQYKVYDGNPPVEVNAEEEENIDAYLEELEGL
;
A
#
# COMPACT_ATOMS: atom_id res chain seq x y z
N MET A 1 37.18 -34.70 -5.73
CA MET A 1 36.03 -35.41 -5.13
C MET A 1 35.28 -34.62 -4.04
N LYS A 2 35.95 -33.86 -3.15
CA LYS A 2 35.26 -33.10 -2.05
C LYS A 2 34.37 -31.92 -2.51
N LYS A 3 34.54 -31.33 -3.71
CA LYS A 3 33.70 -30.22 -4.22
C LYS A 3 32.34 -30.71 -4.75
N VAL A 4 32.29 -31.90 -5.34
CA VAL A 4 31.06 -32.47 -5.91
C VAL A 4 30.10 -32.92 -4.80
N SER A 5 30.63 -33.45 -3.68
CA SER A 5 29.79 -33.87 -2.54
C SER A 5 29.11 -32.66 -1.82
N LYS A 6 29.79 -31.50 -1.78
CA LYS A 6 29.18 -30.28 -1.18
C LYS A 6 28.12 -29.67 -2.08
N LEU A 7 28.21 -29.76 -3.39
CA LEU A 7 27.18 -29.32 -4.33
C LEU A 7 25.93 -30.22 -4.27
N ALA A 8 26.14 -31.54 -4.20
CA ALA A 8 25.02 -32.48 -4.05
C ALA A 8 24.27 -32.27 -2.72
N CYS A 9 24.97 -32.03 -1.62
CA CYS A 9 24.38 -31.78 -0.30
C CYS A 9 23.58 -30.45 -0.28
N LYS A 10 24.07 -29.38 -0.94
CA LYS A 10 23.33 -28.12 -1.08
C LYS A 10 22.09 -28.28 -1.97
N ALA A 11 22.18 -29.02 -3.07
CA ALA A 11 21.02 -29.26 -3.94
C ALA A 11 19.93 -30.08 -3.21
N GLN A 12 20.33 -31.04 -2.38
CA GLN A 12 19.42 -31.87 -1.59
C GLN A 12 18.74 -31.06 -0.48
N ALA A 13 19.45 -30.13 0.17
CA ALA A 13 18.89 -29.24 1.18
C ALA A 13 17.88 -28.24 0.59
N ILE A 14 18.17 -27.68 -0.59
CA ILE A 14 17.26 -26.76 -1.31
C ILE A 14 16.00 -27.50 -1.78
N PHE A 15 16.14 -28.74 -2.25
CA PHE A 15 14.99 -29.56 -2.67
C PHE A 15 14.11 -29.94 -1.47
N SER A 16 14.72 -30.32 -0.35
CA SER A 16 14.00 -30.63 0.90
C SER A 16 13.26 -29.40 1.47
N MET A 17 13.87 -28.22 1.38
CA MET A 17 13.23 -26.96 1.86
C MET A 17 12.04 -26.57 0.98
N LYS A 18 12.14 -26.71 -0.34
CA LYS A 18 11.02 -26.48 -1.25
C LYS A 18 9.88 -27.47 -1.04
N PHE A 19 10.20 -28.74 -0.80
CA PHE A 19 9.22 -29.76 -0.50
C PHE A 19 8.51 -29.52 0.83
N LEU A 20 9.21 -29.07 1.87
CA LEU A 20 8.62 -28.69 3.16
C LEU A 20 7.71 -27.46 3.03
N LEU A 21 8.10 -26.46 2.21
CA LEU A 21 7.27 -25.28 1.93
C LEU A 21 6.00 -25.63 1.16
N THR A 22 6.08 -26.51 0.16
CA THR A 22 4.90 -26.96 -0.59
C THR A 22 3.98 -27.85 0.27
N LEU A 23 4.54 -28.67 1.15
CA LEU A 23 3.76 -29.49 2.09
C LEU A 23 3.06 -28.62 3.15
N ALA A 24 3.74 -27.60 3.68
CA ALA A 24 3.15 -26.62 4.59
C ALA A 24 2.02 -25.84 3.91
N PHE A 25 2.23 -25.40 2.67
CA PHE A 25 1.20 -24.69 1.88
C PHE A 25 -0.02 -25.58 1.59
N SER A 26 0.18 -26.88 1.28
CA SER A 26 -0.92 -27.81 1.05
C SER A 26 -1.70 -28.16 2.34
N LEU A 27 -1.06 -28.16 3.50
CA LEU A 27 -1.71 -28.34 4.80
C LEU A 27 -2.59 -27.12 5.18
N PHE A 28 -2.21 -25.91 4.78
CA PHE A 28 -3.05 -24.73 4.95
C PHE A 28 -4.35 -24.78 4.12
N LEU A 29 -4.33 -25.41 2.95
CA LEU A 29 -5.51 -25.52 2.08
C LEU A 29 -6.56 -26.53 2.59
N THR A 30 -6.18 -27.49 3.43
CA THR A 30 -7.10 -28.49 3.99
C THR A 30 -7.74 -28.06 5.31
N ALA A 31 -7.26 -27.01 5.97
CA ALA A 31 -7.80 -26.51 7.23
C ALA A 31 -9.10 -25.70 7.09
N CYS A 32 -9.50 -25.34 5.85
CA CYS A 32 -10.70 -24.50 5.58
C CYS A 32 -11.99 -25.31 5.36
N SER A 33 -12.06 -26.59 5.69
CA SER A 33 -13.19 -27.48 5.31
C SER A 33 -14.25 -27.73 6.38
N SER A 34 -14.26 -27.03 7.52
CA SER A 34 -15.26 -27.27 8.56
C SER A 34 -15.62 -26.02 9.36
N THR A 35 -16.29 -25.05 8.72
CA THR A 35 -17.07 -24.06 9.45
C THR A 35 -18.56 -24.36 9.25
N PRO A 36 -19.38 -24.46 10.31
CA PRO A 36 -20.82 -24.63 10.16
C PRO A 36 -21.40 -23.40 9.48
N LYS A 37 -22.25 -23.63 8.47
CA LYS A 37 -23.10 -22.59 7.88
C LYS A 37 -23.99 -22.01 8.98
N SER A 38 -23.60 -20.90 9.56
CA SER A 38 -24.49 -20.02 10.30
C SER A 38 -24.65 -18.75 9.49
N GLU A 39 -25.88 -18.49 9.10
CA GLU A 39 -26.45 -17.28 8.52
C GLU A 39 -25.71 -16.70 7.30
N GLN A 40 -26.48 -16.55 6.20
CA GLN A 40 -26.11 -15.81 5.03
C GLN A 40 -25.74 -14.37 5.44
N SER A 41 -24.48 -14.16 5.85
CA SER A 41 -23.88 -12.84 5.74
C SER A 41 -23.82 -12.58 4.24
N LEU A 42 -24.49 -11.54 3.79
CA LEU A 42 -24.26 -10.94 2.48
C LEU A 42 -22.76 -10.61 2.43
N SER A 43 -21.95 -11.52 1.86
CA SER A 43 -20.52 -11.31 1.75
C SER A 43 -20.32 -10.06 0.90
N ASP A 44 -19.63 -9.06 1.45
CA ASP A 44 -19.28 -7.86 0.71
C ASP A 44 -18.53 -8.29 -0.57
N PRO A 45 -19.03 -7.95 -1.77
CA PRO A 45 -18.36 -8.30 -3.03
C PRO A 45 -16.91 -7.77 -3.11
N LYS A 46 -16.59 -6.70 -2.39
CA LYS A 46 -15.24 -6.13 -2.32
C LYS A 46 -14.33 -6.90 -1.36
N ASP A 47 -14.89 -7.66 -0.42
CA ASP A 47 -14.13 -8.42 0.58
C ASP A 47 -14.56 -9.90 0.69
N PRO A 48 -14.40 -10.68 -0.38
CA PRO A 48 -14.74 -12.12 -0.37
C PRO A 48 -13.81 -12.92 0.56
N LEU A 49 -12.70 -12.34 1.01
CA LEU A 49 -11.70 -12.97 1.88
C LEU A 49 -11.78 -12.46 3.34
N GLU A 50 -12.89 -11.86 3.76
CA GLU A 50 -13.07 -11.30 5.09
C GLU A 50 -12.69 -12.28 6.21
N SER A 51 -13.05 -13.57 6.04
CA SER A 51 -12.72 -14.62 7.01
C SER A 51 -11.20 -14.83 7.23
N ILE A 52 -10.37 -14.43 6.27
CA ILE A 52 -8.92 -14.48 6.31
C ILE A 52 -8.36 -13.10 6.69
N ASN A 53 -8.94 -12.04 6.13
CA ASN A 53 -8.49 -10.66 6.33
C ASN A 53 -8.67 -10.19 7.78
N ARG A 54 -9.80 -10.51 8.45
CA ARG A 54 -10.04 -10.12 9.85
C ARG A 54 -9.02 -10.71 10.84
N PRO A 55 -8.66 -12.00 10.81
CA PRO A 55 -7.55 -12.52 11.62
C PRO A 55 -6.20 -11.83 11.36
N PHE A 56 -5.88 -11.51 10.09
CA PHE A 56 -4.66 -10.78 9.75
C PHE A 56 -4.70 -9.33 10.22
N TRP A 57 -5.86 -8.68 10.15
CA TRP A 57 -6.10 -7.36 10.72
C TRP A 57 -5.88 -7.37 12.23
N THR A 58 -6.52 -8.30 12.95
CA THR A 58 -6.36 -8.45 14.40
C THR A 58 -4.89 -8.67 14.77
N PHE A 59 -4.19 -9.57 14.05
CA PHE A 59 -2.77 -9.77 14.26
C PHE A 59 -1.96 -8.49 14.05
N THR A 60 -2.23 -7.77 12.95
CA THR A 60 -1.48 -6.57 12.59
C THR A 60 -1.75 -5.44 13.57
N TRP A 61 -3.01 -5.19 13.93
CA TRP A 61 -3.40 -4.05 14.74
C TRP A 61 -3.23 -4.30 16.25
N ASP A 62 -3.72 -5.42 16.76
CA ASP A 62 -3.74 -5.68 18.20
C ASP A 62 -2.39 -6.19 18.73
N TYR A 63 -1.58 -6.79 17.85
CA TYR A 63 -0.29 -7.35 18.25
C TYR A 63 0.89 -6.63 17.60
N ALA A 64 1.01 -6.66 16.26
CA ALA A 64 2.19 -6.13 15.59
C ALA A 64 2.31 -4.60 15.76
N ASP A 65 1.21 -3.86 15.57
CA ASP A 65 1.22 -2.41 15.79
C ASP A 65 1.45 -2.06 17.25
N LYS A 66 0.67 -2.61 18.15
CA LYS A 66 0.70 -2.28 19.56
C LYS A 66 2.06 -2.55 20.22
N TYR A 67 2.72 -3.65 19.87
CA TYR A 67 3.95 -4.10 20.55
C TYR A 67 5.23 -3.80 19.76
N VAL A 68 5.14 -3.53 18.46
CA VAL A 68 6.31 -3.32 17.60
C VAL A 68 6.25 -1.98 16.88
N PHE A 69 5.26 -1.76 15.99
CA PHE A 69 5.31 -0.59 15.10
C PHE A 69 5.05 0.72 15.81
N LYS A 70 4.07 0.77 16.71
CA LYS A 70 3.77 1.98 17.49
C LYS A 70 4.95 2.38 18.36
N PRO A 71 5.50 1.54 19.28
CA PRO A 71 6.64 1.94 20.09
C PRO A 71 7.90 2.22 19.27
N ALA A 72 8.12 1.52 18.15
CA ALA A 72 9.23 1.81 17.25
C ALA A 72 9.08 3.18 16.57
N SER A 73 7.87 3.53 16.11
CA SER A 73 7.56 4.82 15.50
C SER A 73 7.65 5.96 16.52
N GLU A 74 7.12 5.78 17.72
CA GLU A 74 7.23 6.77 18.80
C GLU A 74 8.71 7.02 19.16
N GLY A 75 9.51 5.95 19.35
CA GLY A 75 10.95 6.07 19.61
C GLY A 75 11.69 6.73 18.43
N TYR A 76 11.36 6.37 17.19
CA TYR A 76 11.95 7.01 16.02
C TYR A 76 11.66 8.51 15.98
N VAL A 77 10.44 8.94 16.28
CA VAL A 77 10.06 10.36 16.34
C VAL A 77 10.72 11.08 17.50
N GLU A 78 10.83 10.44 18.67
CA GLU A 78 11.39 11.02 19.89
C GLU A 78 12.91 11.23 19.79
N TYR A 79 13.64 10.19 19.31
CA TYR A 79 15.11 10.22 19.36
C TYR A 79 15.75 10.73 18.08
N MET A 80 15.06 10.72 16.93
CA MET A 80 15.65 11.19 15.68
C MET A 80 15.32 12.68 15.44
N PRO A 81 16.33 13.56 15.30
CA PRO A 81 16.11 14.97 15.02
C PRO A 81 15.27 15.18 13.77
N THR A 82 14.29 16.09 13.82
CA THR A 82 13.31 16.33 12.76
C THR A 82 13.96 16.52 11.37
N ASN A 83 15.04 17.31 11.28
CA ASN A 83 15.71 17.54 10.00
C ASN A 83 16.39 16.28 9.44
N LEU A 84 16.96 15.44 10.31
CA LEU A 84 17.56 14.17 9.91
C LEU A 84 16.49 13.20 9.46
N ARG A 85 15.38 13.12 10.20
CA ARG A 85 14.21 12.29 9.89
C ARG A 85 13.63 12.66 8.53
N ALA A 86 13.37 13.96 8.30
CA ALA A 86 12.89 14.46 7.02
C ALA A 86 13.87 14.14 5.87
N GLY A 87 15.16 14.32 6.08
CA GLY A 87 16.18 14.03 5.07
C GLY A 87 16.24 12.56 4.69
N VAL A 88 16.23 11.64 5.65
CA VAL A 88 16.25 10.19 5.38
C VAL A 88 14.95 9.74 4.71
N HIS A 89 13.81 10.29 5.14
CA HIS A 89 12.51 10.05 4.49
C HIS A 89 12.51 10.53 3.04
N ASN A 90 12.98 11.75 2.78
CA ASN A 90 13.10 12.29 1.43
C ASN A 90 14.01 11.44 0.53
N MET A 91 15.14 10.93 1.05
CA MET A 91 16.00 9.98 0.31
C MET A 91 15.24 8.70 -0.06
N ALA A 92 14.49 8.13 0.89
CA ALA A 92 13.71 6.92 0.66
C ALA A 92 12.64 7.15 -0.42
N LEU A 93 11.99 8.31 -0.40
CA LEU A 93 10.99 8.70 -1.40
C LEU A 93 11.61 9.04 -2.76
N ASN A 94 12.80 9.67 -2.79
CA ASN A 94 13.49 10.02 -4.04
C ASN A 94 13.83 8.78 -4.89
N LEU A 95 14.00 7.63 -4.27
CA LEU A 95 14.19 6.35 -4.97
C LEU A 95 12.94 5.87 -5.71
N ASN A 96 11.76 6.39 -5.37
CA ASN A 96 10.50 6.08 -6.08
C ASN A 96 10.25 7.01 -7.28
N GLU A 97 10.90 8.17 -7.36
CA GLU A 97 10.66 9.11 -8.47
C GLU A 97 10.79 8.50 -9.86
N PRO A 98 11.77 7.61 -10.15
CA PRO A 98 11.85 6.98 -11.48
C PRO A 98 10.65 6.09 -11.81
N SER A 99 10.08 5.34 -10.85
CA SER A 99 8.83 4.59 -11.10
C SER A 99 7.66 5.54 -11.30
N THR A 100 7.53 6.59 -10.49
CA THR A 100 6.53 7.65 -10.64
C THR A 100 6.59 8.31 -12.03
N ILE A 101 7.79 8.63 -12.54
CA ILE A 101 7.96 9.18 -13.89
C ILE A 101 7.38 8.25 -14.96
N ILE A 102 7.70 6.95 -14.87
CA ILE A 102 7.21 5.94 -15.83
C ILE A 102 5.69 5.82 -15.74
N ASN A 103 5.14 5.77 -14.51
CA ASN A 103 3.71 5.65 -14.29
C ASN A 103 2.93 6.87 -14.78
N HIS A 104 3.45 8.08 -14.61
CA HIS A 104 2.89 9.28 -15.26
C HIS A 104 2.91 9.18 -16.79
N LEU A 105 4.02 8.73 -17.38
CA LEU A 105 4.12 8.56 -18.83
C LEU A 105 3.12 7.51 -19.36
N LEU A 106 2.93 6.42 -18.63
CA LEU A 106 1.95 5.39 -18.99
C LEU A 106 0.51 5.91 -18.97
N GLN A 107 0.23 6.92 -18.14
CA GLN A 107 -1.07 7.60 -18.10
C GLN A 107 -1.16 8.83 -18.99
N ALA A 108 -0.15 9.08 -19.83
CA ALA A 108 -0.04 10.29 -20.69
C ALA A 108 -0.04 11.62 -19.89
N LYS A 109 0.31 11.61 -18.61
CA LYS A 109 0.47 12.78 -17.73
C LYS A 109 1.85 13.41 -17.92
N PHE A 110 2.13 13.92 -19.13
CA PHE A 110 3.48 14.38 -19.52
C PHE A 110 4.03 15.54 -18.67
N THR A 111 3.14 16.43 -18.22
CA THR A 111 3.53 17.56 -17.35
C THR A 111 4.03 17.07 -15.99
N ASP A 112 3.36 16.09 -15.41
CA ASP A 112 3.70 15.56 -14.09
C ASP A 112 4.91 14.64 -14.19
N ALA A 113 5.06 13.88 -15.28
CA ALA A 113 6.29 13.18 -15.61
C ALA A 113 7.50 14.12 -15.71
N ALA A 114 7.34 15.29 -16.35
CA ALA A 114 8.40 16.29 -16.45
C ALA A 114 8.75 16.90 -15.09
N LYS A 115 7.76 17.21 -14.23
CA LYS A 115 7.97 17.69 -12.85
C LYS A 115 8.72 16.64 -12.03
N SER A 116 8.25 15.37 -12.03
CA SER A 116 8.91 14.27 -11.31
C SER A 116 10.34 14.03 -11.80
N THR A 117 10.58 14.16 -13.12
CA THR A 117 11.94 14.12 -13.68
C THR A 117 12.82 15.25 -13.13
N GLY A 118 12.30 16.48 -13.11
CA GLY A 118 12.99 17.63 -12.55
C GLY A 118 13.29 17.46 -11.06
N ARG A 119 12.31 16.95 -10.29
CA ARG A 119 12.46 16.60 -8.87
C ARG A 119 13.59 15.61 -8.67
N PHE A 120 13.54 14.48 -9.40
CA PHE A 120 14.56 13.44 -9.29
C PHE A 120 15.96 13.97 -9.57
N VAL A 121 16.13 14.78 -10.63
CA VAL A 121 17.44 15.36 -11.00
C VAL A 121 17.92 16.36 -9.95
N LEU A 122 17.08 17.33 -9.55
CA LEU A 122 17.45 18.34 -8.56
C LEU A 122 17.75 17.72 -7.19
N ASN A 123 16.86 16.85 -6.71
CA ASN A 123 17.00 16.24 -5.40
C ASN A 123 18.15 15.24 -5.35
N SER A 124 18.42 14.50 -6.44
CA SER A 124 19.57 13.58 -6.49
C SER A 124 20.91 14.29 -6.58
N THR A 125 20.97 15.48 -7.19
CA THR A 125 22.22 16.25 -7.36
C THR A 125 22.41 17.31 -6.27
N ILE A 126 21.65 18.38 -6.32
CA ILE A 126 21.72 19.51 -5.36
C ILE A 126 21.23 19.07 -3.99
N GLY A 127 20.19 18.23 -3.95
CA GLY A 127 19.59 17.68 -2.72
C GLY A 127 20.35 16.53 -2.08
N ILE A 128 21.55 16.18 -2.56
CA ILE A 128 22.43 15.12 -2.03
C ILE A 128 21.66 13.78 -1.93
N PHE A 129 21.42 13.15 -3.09
CA PHE A 129 20.66 11.90 -3.21
C PHE A 129 19.23 11.97 -2.66
N GLY A 130 18.63 13.17 -2.61
CA GLY A 130 17.28 13.38 -2.11
C GLY A 130 17.19 13.67 -0.60
N PHE A 131 18.31 13.82 0.11
CA PHE A 131 18.29 14.19 1.53
C PHE A 131 17.61 15.56 1.73
N PHE A 132 17.92 16.53 0.88
CA PHE A 132 17.19 17.79 0.76
C PHE A 132 16.20 17.71 -0.39
N ASP A 133 15.14 18.51 -0.31
CA ASP A 133 14.09 18.58 -1.36
C ASP A 133 14.02 19.99 -1.98
N PRO A 134 15.09 20.46 -2.66
CA PRO A 134 15.07 21.75 -3.31
C PRO A 134 13.99 21.87 -4.40
N ALA A 135 13.51 20.77 -4.96
CA ALA A 135 12.46 20.81 -5.96
C ALA A 135 11.15 21.37 -5.39
N SER A 136 10.84 21.11 -4.13
CA SER A 136 9.65 21.67 -3.46
C SER A 136 9.76 23.19 -3.28
N ASP A 137 10.96 23.75 -3.13
CA ASP A 137 11.20 25.20 -3.05
C ASP A 137 10.86 25.91 -4.38
N PHE A 138 10.92 25.19 -5.51
CA PHE A 138 10.47 25.66 -6.83
C PHE A 138 8.98 25.44 -7.07
N GLY A 139 8.22 24.97 -6.08
CA GLY A 139 6.80 24.65 -6.21
C GLY A 139 6.51 23.34 -6.94
N TRP A 140 7.52 22.51 -7.16
CA TRP A 140 7.32 21.16 -7.74
C TRP A 140 7.06 20.17 -6.59
N ASN A 141 5.83 20.19 -6.10
CA ASN A 141 5.42 19.27 -5.04
C ASN A 141 5.41 17.81 -5.53
N ARG A 142 5.68 16.88 -4.61
CA ARG A 142 5.64 15.46 -4.93
C ARG A 142 4.22 15.02 -5.28
N GLN A 143 4.11 14.32 -6.39
CA GLN A 143 2.92 13.62 -6.84
C GLN A 143 3.34 12.19 -7.11
N GLN A 144 3.19 11.32 -6.11
CA GLN A 144 3.54 9.91 -6.27
C GLN A 144 2.48 9.25 -7.15
N GLU A 145 2.94 8.42 -8.07
CA GLU A 145 2.10 7.64 -8.97
C GLU A 145 2.61 6.20 -8.97
N GLU A 146 1.73 5.25 -8.71
CA GLU A 146 2.02 3.83 -8.59
C GLU A 146 1.42 3.04 -9.75
N PHE A 147 1.99 1.90 -10.11
CA PHE A 147 1.48 1.12 -11.24
C PHE A 147 0.06 0.59 -11.00
N GLY A 148 -0.35 0.40 -9.73
CA GLY A 148 -1.73 0.11 -9.36
C GLY A 148 -2.71 1.20 -9.81
N GLU A 149 -2.32 2.47 -9.71
CA GLU A 149 -3.10 3.62 -10.19
C GLU A 149 -3.16 3.66 -11.72
N VAL A 150 -2.04 3.32 -12.40
CA VAL A 150 -2.03 3.16 -13.87
C VAL A 150 -3.08 2.12 -14.30
N LEU A 151 -3.10 0.95 -13.67
CA LEU A 151 -4.10 -0.07 -13.97
C LEU A 151 -5.53 0.44 -13.72
N GLY A 152 -5.74 1.16 -12.63
CA GLY A 152 -7.02 1.78 -12.29
C GLY A 152 -7.49 2.79 -13.34
N SER A 153 -6.61 3.66 -13.83
CA SER A 153 -6.92 4.65 -14.88
C SER A 153 -7.32 4.01 -16.20
N TYR A 154 -6.86 2.78 -16.48
CA TYR A 154 -7.31 1.97 -17.62
C TYR A 154 -8.55 1.12 -17.32
N GLY A 155 -9.21 1.31 -16.18
CA GLY A 155 -10.46 0.65 -15.84
C GLY A 155 -10.30 -0.74 -15.21
N VAL A 156 -9.10 -1.12 -14.80
CA VAL A 156 -8.89 -2.36 -14.02
C VAL A 156 -9.40 -2.13 -12.60
N GLY A 157 -10.40 -2.89 -12.17
CA GLY A 157 -10.96 -2.82 -10.81
C GLY A 157 -9.92 -3.19 -9.73
N ASP A 158 -10.18 -2.78 -8.48
CA ASP A 158 -9.30 -3.07 -7.35
C ASP A 158 -9.08 -4.57 -7.12
N GLY A 159 -10.09 -5.38 -7.49
CA GLY A 159 -10.14 -6.78 -7.13
C GLY A 159 -10.45 -6.99 -5.64
N PRO A 160 -10.30 -8.21 -5.12
CA PRO A 160 -10.51 -8.51 -3.71
C PRO A 160 -9.65 -7.66 -2.77
N TYR A 161 -10.27 -7.21 -1.69
CA TYR A 161 -9.54 -6.60 -0.57
C TYR A 161 -8.62 -7.62 0.10
N LEU A 162 -7.44 -7.17 0.49
CA LEU A 162 -6.42 -7.97 1.17
C LEU A 162 -5.92 -7.23 2.40
N VAL A 163 -5.72 -7.95 3.48
CA VAL A 163 -4.93 -7.47 4.61
C VAL A 163 -3.60 -8.20 4.61
N VAL A 164 -2.54 -7.49 4.26
CA VAL A 164 -1.19 -8.05 4.27
C VAL A 164 -0.64 -7.96 5.70
N PRO A 165 -0.28 -9.11 6.33
CA PRO A 165 0.22 -9.10 7.70
C PRO A 165 1.40 -8.13 7.86
N ALA A 166 1.32 -7.27 8.86
CA ALA A 166 2.30 -6.24 9.19
C ALA A 166 2.45 -5.08 8.16
N LEU A 167 1.88 -5.17 6.96
CA LEU A 167 1.90 -4.08 5.97
C LEU A 167 0.57 -3.30 5.93
N GLY A 168 -0.54 -3.96 6.26
CA GLY A 168 -1.84 -3.31 6.36
C GLY A 168 -2.80 -3.61 5.20
N PRO A 169 -3.78 -2.70 4.95
CA PRO A 169 -4.77 -2.85 3.91
C PRO A 169 -4.15 -2.76 2.51
N SER A 170 -4.62 -3.60 1.60
CA SER A 170 -4.20 -3.66 0.20
C SER A 170 -5.32 -4.22 -0.68
N SER A 171 -5.08 -4.34 -1.97
CA SER A 171 -5.93 -5.02 -2.94
C SER A 171 -5.08 -5.81 -3.92
N VAL A 172 -5.72 -6.69 -4.69
CA VAL A 172 -4.98 -7.46 -5.71
C VAL A 172 -4.33 -6.55 -6.75
N ARG A 173 -5.03 -5.47 -7.18
CA ARG A 173 -4.48 -4.50 -8.12
C ARG A 173 -3.24 -3.80 -7.56
N GLU A 174 -3.30 -3.39 -6.30
CA GLU A 174 -2.19 -2.70 -5.62
C GLU A 174 -0.98 -3.60 -5.47
N GLU A 175 -1.17 -4.86 -5.01
CA GLU A 175 -0.06 -5.82 -4.87
C GLU A 175 0.63 -6.12 -6.20
N VAL A 176 -0.15 -6.20 -7.31
CA VAL A 176 0.41 -6.35 -8.66
C VAL A 176 1.16 -5.07 -9.07
N GLY A 177 0.63 -3.91 -8.75
CA GLY A 177 1.26 -2.61 -8.99
C GLY A 177 2.61 -2.50 -8.29
N ASP A 178 2.63 -2.73 -7.00
CA ASP A 178 3.82 -2.73 -6.15
C ASP A 178 4.88 -3.72 -6.65
N TYR A 179 4.43 -4.88 -7.10
CA TYR A 179 5.34 -5.87 -7.67
C TYR A 179 6.02 -5.34 -8.94
N VAL A 180 5.29 -4.67 -9.83
CA VAL A 180 5.85 -4.06 -11.06
C VAL A 180 6.77 -2.91 -10.72
N ASP A 181 6.39 -2.01 -9.82
CA ASP A 181 7.17 -0.84 -9.43
C ASP A 181 8.55 -1.21 -8.86
N ARG A 182 8.65 -2.36 -8.20
CA ARG A 182 9.95 -2.88 -7.69
C ARG A 182 10.93 -3.26 -8.79
N TYR A 183 10.48 -3.49 -10.03
CA TYR A 183 11.37 -3.80 -11.16
C TYR A 183 11.91 -2.57 -11.87
N TYR A 184 11.41 -1.37 -11.56
CA TYR A 184 11.96 -0.15 -12.11
C TYR A 184 13.29 0.23 -11.43
N TRP A 185 14.20 0.77 -12.24
CA TRP A 185 15.44 1.34 -11.70
C TRP A 185 15.09 2.58 -10.83
N PRO A 186 15.75 2.84 -9.68
CA PRO A 186 16.87 2.07 -9.11
C PRO A 186 16.42 0.92 -8.20
N LEU A 187 15.13 0.77 -7.88
CA LEU A 187 14.64 -0.22 -6.93
C LEU A 187 15.02 -1.66 -7.31
N ALA A 188 15.02 -1.95 -8.60
CA ALA A 188 15.37 -3.28 -9.14
C ALA A 188 16.79 -3.74 -8.82
N ILE A 189 17.71 -2.82 -8.54
CA ILE A 189 19.13 -3.12 -8.27
C ILE A 189 19.54 -2.89 -6.81
N ILE A 190 18.63 -2.39 -5.98
CA ILE A 190 18.91 -2.19 -4.56
C ILE A 190 18.97 -3.56 -3.88
N GLU A 191 20.08 -3.79 -3.18
CA GLU A 191 20.26 -5.00 -2.39
C GLU A 191 19.24 -5.12 -1.27
N PHE A 192 19.07 -6.34 -0.73
CA PHE A 192 18.08 -6.68 0.28
C PHE A 192 18.13 -5.75 1.52
N TRP A 193 19.31 -5.56 2.12
CA TRP A 193 19.43 -4.79 3.35
C TRP A 193 19.11 -3.29 3.21
N PRO A 194 19.65 -2.56 2.21
CA PRO A 194 19.25 -1.18 1.96
C PRO A 194 17.75 -1.03 1.69
N ASN A 195 17.13 -2.00 0.99
CA ASN A 195 15.69 -1.96 0.76
C ASN A 195 14.87 -2.16 2.05
N ILE A 196 15.31 -3.03 2.95
CA ILE A 196 14.68 -3.20 4.28
C ILE A 196 14.77 -1.89 5.07
N VAL A 197 15.94 -1.24 5.11
CA VAL A 197 16.11 0.05 5.81
C VAL A 197 15.20 1.12 5.22
N ARG A 198 15.14 1.21 3.88
CA ARG A 198 14.22 2.12 3.18
C ARG A 198 12.77 1.87 3.57
N SER A 199 12.31 0.61 3.48
CA SER A 199 10.93 0.24 3.83
C SER A 199 10.62 0.51 5.31
N ALA A 200 11.58 0.28 6.21
CA ALA A 200 11.42 0.58 7.62
C ALA A 200 11.24 2.10 7.86
N VAL A 201 12.04 2.94 7.20
CA VAL A 201 11.89 4.41 7.30
C VAL A 201 10.51 4.84 6.81
N LEU A 202 10.08 4.38 5.63
CA LEU A 202 8.76 4.71 5.09
C LEU A 202 7.63 4.23 5.99
N GLY A 203 7.73 3.01 6.53
CA GLY A 203 6.74 2.45 7.44
C GLY A 203 6.65 3.21 8.78
N LEU A 204 7.79 3.59 9.36
CA LEU A 204 7.82 4.38 10.61
C LEU A 204 7.23 5.79 10.42
N GLU A 205 7.54 6.46 9.31
CA GLU A 205 6.93 7.75 8.97
C GLU A 205 5.43 7.63 8.70
N ALA A 206 5.00 6.62 7.95
CA ALA A 206 3.59 6.36 7.71
C ALA A 206 2.85 6.10 9.03
N ARG A 207 3.41 5.27 9.93
CA ARG A 207 2.81 5.00 11.24
C ARG A 207 2.78 6.26 12.12
N ALA A 208 3.82 7.10 12.08
CA ALA A 208 3.84 8.37 12.80
C ALA A 208 2.74 9.32 12.33
N ALA A 209 2.51 9.39 11.02
CA ALA A 209 1.46 10.22 10.43
C ALA A 209 0.04 9.78 10.82
N LEU A 210 -0.16 8.49 11.14
CA LEU A 210 -1.45 7.95 11.59
C LEU A 210 -1.74 8.19 13.08
N ALA A 211 -0.79 8.69 13.86
CA ALA A 211 -0.94 8.84 15.30
C ALA A 211 -2.16 9.71 15.69
N ASP A 212 -2.40 10.79 14.97
CA ASP A 212 -3.51 11.72 15.23
C ASP A 212 -4.88 11.13 14.82
N GLN A 213 -4.89 10.13 13.93
CA GLN A 213 -6.12 9.47 13.45
C GLN A 213 -6.50 8.25 14.29
N GLU A 214 -5.62 7.80 15.19
CA GLU A 214 -5.83 6.60 16.01
C GLU A 214 -7.08 6.72 16.91
N ALA A 215 -7.40 7.93 17.37
CA ALA A 215 -8.59 8.19 18.19
C ALA A 215 -9.88 7.90 17.40
N ILE A 216 -9.97 8.38 16.16
CA ILE A 216 -11.12 8.16 15.26
C ILE A 216 -11.33 6.67 15.01
N LEU A 217 -10.23 5.95 14.77
CA LEU A 217 -10.28 4.51 14.54
C LEU A 217 -10.79 3.74 15.78
N LYS A 218 -10.35 4.13 16.97
CA LYS A 218 -10.79 3.49 18.24
C LYS A 218 -12.25 3.77 18.56
N ASP A 219 -12.76 4.91 18.17
CA ASP A 219 -14.15 5.32 18.41
C ASP A 219 -15.13 4.75 17.36
N SER A 220 -14.60 4.11 16.29
CA SER A 220 -15.43 3.48 15.25
C SER A 220 -16.09 2.20 15.78
N ILE A 221 -17.31 1.91 15.28
CA ILE A 221 -18.08 0.71 15.67
C ILE A 221 -17.35 -0.57 15.22
N ASP A 222 -16.82 -0.57 13.99
CA ASP A 222 -15.99 -1.65 13.45
C ASP A 222 -14.74 -1.04 12.81
N PRO A 223 -13.59 -1.07 13.50
CA PRO A 223 -12.32 -0.53 12.98
C PRO A 223 -11.86 -1.19 11.67
N TYR A 224 -12.15 -2.48 11.49
CA TYR A 224 -11.80 -3.19 10.26
C TYR A 224 -12.58 -2.64 9.07
N GLU A 225 -13.90 -2.54 9.18
CA GLU A 225 -14.78 -1.98 8.14
C GLU A 225 -14.45 -0.51 7.85
N PHE A 226 -14.16 0.26 8.90
CA PHE A 226 -13.76 1.66 8.76
C PHE A 226 -12.51 1.79 7.89
N VAL A 227 -11.45 1.01 8.19
CA VAL A 227 -10.19 1.06 7.43
C VAL A 227 -10.34 0.51 6.02
N LYS A 228 -11.12 -0.56 5.83
CA LYS A 228 -11.43 -1.08 4.49
C LYS A 228 -12.09 -0.03 3.61
N ASN A 229 -13.11 0.65 4.12
CA ASN A 229 -13.81 1.70 3.39
C ASN A 229 -12.90 2.91 3.11
N ALA A 230 -12.12 3.35 4.10
CA ALA A 230 -11.14 4.43 3.93
C ALA A 230 -10.07 4.06 2.88
N TYR A 231 -9.62 2.80 2.85
CA TYR A 231 -8.69 2.30 1.85
C TYR A 231 -9.26 2.44 0.43
N PHE A 232 -10.46 1.93 0.17
CA PHE A 232 -11.06 2.02 -1.17
C PHE A 232 -11.34 3.46 -1.59
N GLN A 233 -11.81 4.31 -0.67
CA GLN A 233 -11.98 5.74 -0.96
C GLN A 233 -10.65 6.41 -1.33
N ASN A 234 -9.58 6.10 -0.61
CA ASN A 234 -8.25 6.62 -0.92
C ASN A 234 -7.73 6.11 -2.27
N MET A 235 -7.98 4.83 -2.62
CA MET A 235 -7.60 4.28 -3.92
C MET A 235 -8.35 4.96 -5.07
N GLN A 236 -9.65 5.20 -4.92
CA GLN A 236 -10.41 5.97 -5.89
C GLN A 236 -9.87 7.41 -6.02
N TYR A 237 -9.62 8.07 -4.88
CA TYR A 237 -9.04 9.40 -4.88
C TYR A 237 -7.70 9.47 -5.64
N LYS A 238 -6.83 8.49 -5.46
CA LYS A 238 -5.56 8.37 -6.16
C LYS A 238 -5.75 8.15 -7.67
N VAL A 239 -6.55 7.15 -8.08
CA VAL A 239 -6.80 6.82 -9.50
C VAL A 239 -7.37 7.99 -10.29
N TYR A 240 -8.17 8.84 -9.66
CA TYR A 240 -8.82 10.00 -10.28
C TYR A 240 -8.13 11.34 -9.98
N ASP A 241 -6.87 11.32 -9.54
CA ASP A 241 -6.09 12.54 -9.24
C ASP A 241 -6.82 13.54 -8.32
N GLY A 242 -7.51 13.01 -7.31
CA GLY A 242 -8.24 13.83 -6.35
C GLY A 242 -9.67 14.22 -6.75
N ASN A 243 -10.14 13.79 -7.91
CA ASN A 243 -11.49 14.10 -8.41
C ASN A 243 -12.27 12.81 -8.75
N PRO A 244 -12.53 11.93 -7.77
CA PRO A 244 -13.29 10.72 -8.01
C PRO A 244 -14.71 11.08 -8.49
N PRO A 245 -15.30 10.31 -9.43
CA PRO A 245 -16.68 10.48 -9.81
C PRO A 245 -17.57 10.28 -8.58
N VAL A 246 -18.58 11.11 -8.44
CA VAL A 246 -19.60 10.91 -7.41
C VAL A 246 -20.42 9.70 -7.83
N GLU A 247 -20.27 8.58 -7.13
CA GLU A 247 -21.18 7.45 -7.29
C GLU A 247 -22.54 7.86 -6.69
N VAL A 248 -23.42 8.40 -7.50
CA VAL A 248 -24.81 8.58 -7.10
C VAL A 248 -25.48 7.22 -7.28
N ASN A 249 -25.95 6.61 -6.20
CA ASN A 249 -26.75 5.41 -6.28
C ASN A 249 -28.03 5.73 -7.05
N ALA A 250 -28.39 4.91 -8.03
CA ALA A 250 -29.61 5.10 -8.81
C ALA A 250 -30.88 5.23 -7.92
N GLU A 251 -30.90 4.56 -6.77
CA GLU A 251 -31.94 4.72 -5.75
C GLU A 251 -31.93 6.10 -5.06
N GLU A 252 -30.76 6.71 -4.92
CA GLU A 252 -30.65 8.08 -4.35
C GLU A 252 -31.06 9.11 -5.39
N GLU A 253 -30.70 8.93 -6.68
CA GLU A 253 -31.19 9.79 -7.77
C GLU A 253 -32.73 9.73 -7.86
N GLU A 254 -33.33 8.54 -7.87
CA GLU A 254 -34.76 8.36 -7.93
C GLU A 254 -35.47 9.01 -6.70
N ASN A 255 -34.89 8.89 -5.52
CA ASN A 255 -35.43 9.53 -4.32
C ASN A 255 -35.26 11.06 -4.35
N ILE A 256 -34.15 11.58 -4.88
CA ILE A 256 -33.94 13.03 -5.04
C ILE A 256 -34.91 13.59 -6.07
N ASP A 257 -35.06 12.92 -7.22
CA ASP A 257 -35.98 13.36 -8.27
C ASP A 257 -37.44 13.34 -7.78
N ALA A 258 -37.85 12.30 -7.06
CA ALA A 258 -39.18 12.22 -6.45
C ALA A 258 -39.39 13.35 -5.43
N TYR A 259 -38.38 13.70 -4.63
CA TYR A 259 -38.45 14.79 -3.68
C TYR A 259 -38.51 16.18 -4.35
N LEU A 260 -37.79 16.35 -5.47
CA LEU A 260 -37.83 17.58 -6.26
C LEU A 260 -39.19 17.76 -6.97
N GLU A 261 -39.79 16.69 -7.51
CA GLU A 261 -41.15 16.72 -8.06
C GLU A 261 -42.19 17.08 -7.01
N GLU A 262 -42.05 16.58 -5.77
CA GLU A 262 -42.95 16.97 -4.66
C GLU A 262 -42.84 18.45 -4.31
N LEU A 263 -41.63 19.02 -4.33
CA LEU A 263 -41.38 20.42 -4.08
C LEU A 263 -41.89 21.34 -5.19
N GLU A 264 -41.86 20.92 -6.45
CA GLU A 264 -42.38 21.67 -7.60
C GLU A 264 -43.91 21.63 -7.69
N GLY A 265 -44.54 20.68 -6.99
CA GLY A 265 -46.00 20.52 -6.92
C GLY A 265 -46.68 21.34 -5.81
N LEU A 266 -45.89 22.02 -4.96
CA LEU A 266 -46.37 22.90 -3.88
C LEU A 266 -46.36 24.36 -4.29
#